data_67597462a5970a4b130479311f5d7046
#
_entry.id   67597462a5970a4b130479311f5d7046
#
_cell.length_a   1.000
_cell.length_b   1.000
_cell.length_c   1.000
_cell.angle_alpha   90.00
_cell.angle_beta   90.00
_cell.angle_gamma   90.00
#
_symmetry.space_group_name_H-M   'P 1'
#
loop_
_entity.id
_entity.type
_entity.pdbx_description
1 polymer ?
#
loop_
_entity_poly.entity_id
_entity_poly.type
_entity_poly.pdbx_seq_one_letter_code
_entity_poly.pdbx_strand_id
1 'polypeptide(L)'
;MRGLKFVSYAMAGSALTLTVLYLGPSALVRREGIGPQTTLVQVIDDIAPVFPLLFTIAGMLVLVSTLRTRGVVIAHAVAAGVWMFYGLLILLGAIFLEPPAPVLTGTISIWAAVMHWGMSRAWAEQGVR
;
A
#
# COMPACT_ATOMS: atom_id res chain seq x y z
N MET A 1 -4.49 7.86 -22.66
CA MET A 1 -4.89 8.46 -21.36
C MET A 1 -6.00 7.72 -20.61
N ARG A 2 -7.09 7.22 -21.26
CA ARG A 2 -8.19 6.55 -20.55
C ARG A 2 -7.71 5.28 -19.78
N GLY A 3 -6.87 4.47 -20.40
CA GLY A 3 -6.32 3.27 -19.76
C GLY A 3 -5.48 3.56 -18.53
N LEU A 4 -4.60 4.58 -18.58
CA LEU A 4 -3.79 5.00 -17.43
C LEU A 4 -4.67 5.48 -16.27
N LYS A 5 -5.72 6.27 -16.55
CA LYS A 5 -6.67 6.70 -15.51
C LYS A 5 -7.38 5.52 -14.86
N PHE A 6 -7.85 4.55 -15.66
CA PHE A 6 -8.49 3.35 -15.12
C PHE A 6 -7.58 2.58 -14.17
N VAL A 7 -6.33 2.32 -14.59
CA VAL A 7 -5.34 1.64 -13.74
C VAL A 7 -5.07 2.45 -12.46
N SER A 8 -4.88 3.79 -12.59
CA SER A 8 -4.68 4.66 -11.41
C SER A 8 -5.86 4.60 -10.43
N TYR A 9 -7.09 4.58 -10.92
CA TYR A 9 -8.28 4.43 -10.04
C TYR A 9 -8.33 3.07 -9.36
N ALA A 10 -8.01 1.98 -10.07
CA ALA A 10 -7.93 0.66 -9.47
C ALA A 10 -6.86 0.59 -8.38
N MET A 11 -5.69 1.20 -8.62
CA MET A 11 -4.60 1.26 -7.63
C MET A 11 -4.94 2.15 -6.44
N ALA A 12 -5.62 3.28 -6.64
CA ALA A 12 -6.15 4.09 -5.55
C ALA A 12 -7.17 3.30 -4.72
N GLY A 13 -8.08 2.59 -5.39
CA GLY A 13 -9.07 1.72 -4.76
C GLY A 13 -8.44 0.64 -3.91
N SER A 14 -7.34 0.01 -4.36
CA SER A 14 -6.65 -1.02 -3.59
C SER A 14 -6.08 -0.48 -2.28
N ALA A 15 -5.46 0.70 -2.29
CA ALA A 15 -4.95 1.35 -1.09
C ALA A 15 -6.07 1.73 -0.11
N LEU A 16 -7.18 2.31 -0.61
CA LEU A 16 -8.34 2.65 0.23
C LEU A 16 -9.04 1.41 0.79
N THR A 17 -9.07 0.31 0.05
CA THR A 17 -9.58 -0.97 0.55
C THR A 17 -8.76 -1.48 1.73
N LEU A 18 -7.42 -1.39 1.67
CA LEU A 18 -6.57 -1.74 2.81
C LEU A 18 -6.87 -0.85 4.02
N THR A 19 -7.07 0.45 3.82
CA THR A 19 -7.49 1.34 4.91
C THR A 19 -8.74 0.83 5.61
N VAL A 20 -9.78 0.48 4.83
CA VAL A 20 -11.04 -0.04 5.37
C VAL A 20 -10.84 -1.36 6.11
N LEU A 21 -10.02 -2.26 5.57
CA LEU A 21 -9.71 -3.54 6.21
C LEU A 21 -8.97 -3.35 7.54
N TYR A 22 -8.03 -2.42 7.61
CA TYR A 22 -7.28 -2.13 8.84
C TYR A 22 -8.12 -1.42 9.91
N LEU A 23 -9.09 -0.58 9.51
CA LEU A 23 -10.04 0.08 10.41
C LEU A 23 -11.23 -0.82 10.77
N GLY A 24 -11.39 -1.93 10.07
CA GLY A 24 -12.45 -2.92 10.28
C GLY A 24 -12.18 -3.84 11.47
N PRO A 25 -13.05 -4.85 11.70
CA PRO A 25 -12.86 -5.85 12.74
C PRO A 25 -11.49 -6.53 12.62
N SER A 26 -10.77 -6.66 13.73
CA SER A 26 -9.42 -7.25 13.77
C SER A 26 -9.35 -8.65 13.15
N ALA A 27 -10.44 -9.41 13.21
CA ALA A 27 -10.56 -10.72 12.59
C ALA A 27 -10.36 -10.72 11.06
N LEU A 28 -10.56 -9.59 10.37
CA LEU A 28 -10.32 -9.47 8.92
C LEU A 28 -8.84 -9.39 8.57
N VAL A 29 -8.01 -8.90 9.48
CA VAL A 29 -6.58 -8.64 9.25
C VAL A 29 -5.70 -9.58 10.09
N ARG A 30 -6.20 -10.01 11.26
CA ARG A 30 -5.49 -10.89 12.19
C ARG A 30 -6.01 -12.33 12.04
N ARG A 31 -5.12 -13.30 11.82
CA ARG A 31 -5.46 -14.72 11.97
C ARG A 31 -5.60 -15.03 13.46
N GLU A 32 -6.82 -15.15 13.94
CA GLU A 32 -7.10 -15.72 15.26
C GLU A 32 -6.75 -17.24 15.23
N GLY A 33 -5.95 -17.72 16.16
CA GLY A 33 -5.77 -19.15 16.40
C GLY A 33 -4.38 -19.74 16.16
N ILE A 34 -3.39 -18.96 15.71
CA ILE A 34 -2.01 -19.45 15.55
C ILE A 34 -1.07 -18.60 16.40
N GLY A 35 -1.19 -18.68 17.74
CA GLY A 35 -0.26 -18.04 18.68
C GLY A 35 -0.11 -16.51 18.56
N PRO A 36 0.62 -15.86 19.45
CA PRO A 36 0.86 -14.42 19.42
C PRO A 36 1.88 -14.07 18.32
N GLN A 37 1.47 -14.07 17.05
CA GLN A 37 2.31 -13.65 15.92
C GLN A 37 2.16 -12.16 15.73
N THR A 38 2.97 -11.41 16.44
CA THR A 38 3.06 -9.95 16.26
C THR A 38 3.98 -9.67 15.08
N THR A 39 3.43 -9.25 13.94
CA THR A 39 4.24 -8.72 12.83
C THR A 39 4.76 -7.34 13.20
N LEU A 40 5.90 -6.91 12.62
CA LEU A 40 6.39 -5.53 12.82
C LEU A 40 5.34 -4.47 12.45
N VAL A 41 4.51 -4.76 11.46
CA VAL A 41 3.36 -3.91 11.08
C VAL A 41 2.36 -3.77 12.22
N GLN A 42 2.03 -4.88 12.90
CA GLN A 42 1.10 -4.85 14.03
C GLN A 42 1.67 -4.11 15.23
N VAL A 43 2.96 -4.30 15.53
CA VAL A 43 3.65 -3.56 16.61
C VAL A 43 3.57 -2.05 16.38
N ILE A 44 3.76 -1.61 15.14
CA ILE A 44 3.67 -0.18 14.78
C ILE A 44 2.23 0.31 14.88
N ASP A 45 1.27 -0.43 14.34
CA ASP A 45 -0.15 -0.04 14.36
C ASP A 45 -0.78 -0.09 15.76
N ASP A 46 -0.27 -0.92 16.66
CA ASP A 46 -0.71 -0.94 18.06
C ASP A 46 -0.27 0.33 18.83
N ILE A 47 0.79 1.00 18.38
CA ILE A 47 1.22 2.30 18.94
C ILE A 47 0.37 3.45 18.35
N ALA A 48 0.16 3.43 17.03
CA ALA A 48 -0.64 4.41 16.31
C ALA A 48 -1.10 3.81 14.98
N PRO A 49 -2.29 4.15 14.45
CA PRO A 49 -2.83 3.59 13.20
C PRO A 49 -2.08 4.13 11.97
N VAL A 50 -0.77 3.83 11.89
CA VAL A 50 0.16 4.38 10.89
C VAL A 50 -0.21 3.89 9.48
N PHE A 51 -0.45 2.58 9.33
CA PHE A 51 -0.71 2.01 8.01
C PHE A 51 -2.07 2.40 7.44
N PRO A 52 -3.19 2.37 8.20
CA PRO A 52 -4.46 2.93 7.72
C PRO A 52 -4.31 4.37 7.26
N LEU A 53 -3.57 5.20 8.00
CA LEU A 53 -3.34 6.60 7.63
C LEU A 53 -2.51 6.73 6.36
N LEU A 54 -1.40 6.00 6.24
CA LEU A 54 -0.53 6.02 5.06
C LEU A 54 -1.26 5.56 3.80
N PHE A 55 -2.03 4.47 3.88
CA PHE A 55 -2.82 3.98 2.76
C PHE A 55 -3.96 4.92 2.39
N THR A 56 -4.60 5.58 3.37
CA THR A 56 -5.60 6.63 3.11
C THR A 56 -4.99 7.78 2.33
N ILE A 57 -3.86 8.31 2.81
CA ILE A 57 -3.17 9.43 2.17
C ILE A 57 -2.74 9.04 0.76
N ALA A 58 -2.07 7.90 0.59
CA ALA A 58 -1.60 7.44 -0.72
C ALA A 58 -2.76 7.22 -1.70
N GLY A 59 -3.83 6.54 -1.27
CA GLY A 59 -5.02 6.29 -2.09
C GLY A 59 -5.73 7.58 -2.51
N MET A 60 -5.92 8.49 -1.56
CA MET A 60 -6.55 9.79 -1.84
C MET A 60 -5.70 10.67 -2.74
N LEU A 61 -4.38 10.71 -2.54
CA LEU A 61 -3.47 11.44 -3.43
C LEU A 61 -3.56 10.92 -4.87
N VAL A 62 -3.50 9.59 -5.07
CA VAL A 62 -3.61 9.00 -6.41
C VAL A 62 -5.00 9.27 -7.01
N LEU A 63 -6.07 9.12 -6.24
CA LEU A 63 -7.44 9.36 -6.70
C LEU A 63 -7.63 10.81 -7.15
N VAL A 64 -7.35 11.78 -6.27
CA VAL A 64 -7.57 13.21 -6.53
C VAL A 64 -6.67 13.72 -7.65
N SER A 65 -5.40 13.31 -7.66
CA SER A 65 -4.46 13.72 -8.71
C SER A 65 -4.86 13.16 -10.08
N THR A 66 -5.36 11.92 -10.15
CA THR A 66 -5.86 11.29 -11.38
C THR A 66 -7.13 11.98 -11.89
N LEU A 67 -8.07 12.35 -11.00
CA LEU A 67 -9.25 13.13 -11.34
C LEU A 67 -8.86 14.48 -11.96
N ARG A 68 -7.95 15.19 -11.31
CA ARG A 68 -7.49 16.52 -11.73
C ARG A 68 -6.47 16.48 -12.87
N THR A 69 -5.90 15.30 -13.16
CA THR A 69 -4.80 15.11 -14.13
C THR A 69 -3.59 16.01 -13.81
N ARG A 70 -3.33 16.25 -12.52
CA ARG A 70 -2.22 17.08 -12.01
C ARG A 70 -1.59 16.41 -10.80
N GLY A 71 -0.26 16.41 -10.74
CA GLY A 71 0.50 15.79 -9.65
C GLY A 71 0.45 14.27 -9.61
N VAL A 72 -0.05 13.62 -10.68
CA VAL A 72 -0.24 12.15 -10.73
C VAL A 72 1.08 11.40 -10.60
N VAL A 73 2.14 11.94 -11.20
CA VAL A 73 3.50 11.37 -11.13
C VAL A 73 3.97 11.29 -9.68
N ILE A 74 3.84 12.40 -8.94
CA ILE A 74 4.24 12.48 -7.53
C ILE A 74 3.35 11.60 -6.67
N ALA A 75 2.04 11.60 -6.91
CA ALA A 75 1.10 10.78 -6.16
C ALA A 75 1.42 9.28 -6.27
N HIS A 76 1.71 8.80 -7.47
CA HIS A 76 2.15 7.41 -7.67
C HIS A 76 3.53 7.13 -7.06
N ALA A 77 4.47 8.08 -7.10
CA ALA A 77 5.77 7.92 -6.45
C ALA A 77 5.63 7.81 -4.91
N VAL A 78 4.79 8.64 -4.30
CA VAL A 78 4.47 8.56 -2.87
C VAL A 78 3.81 7.21 -2.54
N ALA A 79 2.82 6.79 -3.32
CA ALA A 79 2.17 5.49 -3.11
C ALA A 79 3.16 4.33 -3.26
N ALA A 80 4.09 4.39 -4.22
CA ALA A 80 5.18 3.40 -4.34
C ALA A 80 6.01 3.31 -3.06
N GLY A 81 6.36 4.45 -2.45
CA GLY A 81 7.08 4.50 -1.17
C GLY A 81 6.29 3.85 -0.04
N VAL A 82 5.00 4.13 0.08
CA VAL A 82 4.12 3.54 1.12
C VAL A 82 4.03 2.02 0.96
N TRP A 83 3.77 1.52 -0.25
CA TRP A 83 3.70 0.09 -0.51
C TRP A 83 5.03 -0.62 -0.30
N MET A 84 6.15 0.02 -0.68
CA MET A 84 7.50 -0.51 -0.46
C MET A 84 7.80 -0.61 1.03
N PHE A 85 7.54 0.46 1.79
CA PHE A 85 7.75 0.49 3.23
C PHE A 85 6.95 -0.60 3.94
N TYR A 86 5.67 -0.72 3.63
CA TYR A 86 4.80 -1.76 4.16
C TYR A 86 5.30 -3.18 3.82
N GLY A 87 5.63 -3.42 2.56
CA GLY A 87 6.12 -4.73 2.10
C GLY A 87 7.45 -5.13 2.74
N LEU A 88 8.38 -4.18 2.87
CA LEU A 88 9.68 -4.41 3.53
C LEU A 88 9.51 -4.74 5.01
N LEU A 89 8.64 -4.05 5.73
CA LEU A 89 8.40 -4.35 7.15
C LEU A 89 7.83 -5.75 7.35
N ILE A 90 6.93 -6.20 6.46
CA ILE A 90 6.43 -7.58 6.51
C ILE A 90 7.55 -8.58 6.25
N LEU A 91 8.38 -8.37 5.22
CA LEU A 91 9.47 -9.27 4.89
C LEU A 91 10.58 -9.28 5.95
N LEU A 92 10.92 -8.11 6.51
CA LEU A 92 11.87 -8.03 7.63
C LEU A 92 11.31 -8.76 8.86
N GLY A 93 10.02 -8.58 9.15
CA GLY A 93 9.35 -9.35 10.19
C GLY A 93 9.46 -10.85 9.96
N ALA A 94 9.32 -11.31 8.71
CA ALA A 94 9.46 -12.72 8.34
C ALA A 94 10.86 -13.27 8.56
N ILE A 95 11.90 -12.42 8.46
CA ILE A 95 13.30 -12.82 8.68
C ILE A 95 13.63 -12.88 10.17
N PHE A 96 13.13 -11.95 10.97
CA PHE A 96 13.52 -11.78 12.36
C PHE A 96 12.55 -12.41 13.37
N LEU A 97 11.33 -12.75 12.97
CA LEU A 97 10.33 -13.35 13.80
C LEU A 97 10.13 -14.83 13.41
N GLU A 98 9.76 -15.67 14.38
CA GLU A 98 9.52 -17.09 14.10
C GLU A 98 8.36 -17.30 13.09
N PRO A 99 8.50 -18.29 12.17
CA PRO A 99 7.45 -18.61 11.19
C PRO A 99 6.14 -19.06 11.88
N PRO A 100 4.97 -18.85 11.20
CA PRO A 100 4.80 -18.52 9.80
C PRO A 100 4.50 -17.03 9.56
N ALA A 101 5.49 -16.27 9.13
CA ALA A 101 5.26 -14.89 8.75
C ALA A 101 4.62 -14.78 7.34
N PRO A 102 3.81 -13.77 7.05
CA PRO A 102 3.08 -13.65 5.78
C PRO A 102 3.97 -13.14 4.64
N VAL A 103 5.00 -13.91 4.26
CA VAL A 103 5.95 -13.57 3.19
C VAL A 103 5.23 -13.21 1.88
N LEU A 104 4.15 -13.91 1.55
CA LEU A 104 3.36 -13.65 0.35
C LEU A 104 2.80 -12.21 0.35
N THR A 105 2.25 -11.76 1.46
CA THR A 105 1.71 -10.39 1.58
C THR A 105 2.80 -9.34 1.38
N GLY A 106 3.97 -9.52 1.97
CA GLY A 106 5.12 -8.63 1.78
C GLY A 106 5.57 -8.59 0.32
N THR A 107 5.67 -9.75 -0.33
CA THR A 107 6.04 -9.85 -1.75
C THR A 107 5.03 -9.14 -2.66
N ILE A 108 3.72 -9.37 -2.46
CA ILE A 108 2.66 -8.70 -3.24
C ILE A 108 2.74 -7.18 -3.05
N SER A 109 3.01 -6.72 -1.84
CA SER A 109 3.13 -5.29 -1.54
C SER A 109 4.32 -4.63 -2.24
N ILE A 110 5.46 -5.32 -2.33
CA ILE A 110 6.61 -4.83 -3.11
C ILE A 110 6.26 -4.74 -4.60
N TRP A 111 5.57 -5.73 -5.16
CA TRP A 111 5.12 -5.65 -6.53
C TRP A 111 4.11 -4.52 -6.76
N ALA A 112 3.22 -4.25 -5.81
CA ALA A 112 2.36 -3.07 -5.87
C ALA A 112 3.16 -1.76 -5.89
N ALA A 113 4.25 -1.67 -5.11
CA ALA A 113 5.17 -0.53 -5.16
C ALA A 113 5.82 -0.37 -6.55
N VAL A 114 6.30 -1.47 -7.14
CA VAL A 114 6.89 -1.47 -8.50
C VAL A 114 5.86 -1.02 -9.54
N MET A 115 4.60 -1.48 -9.44
CA MET A 115 3.52 -1.05 -10.32
C MET A 115 3.23 0.44 -10.18
N HIS A 116 3.17 0.98 -8.97
CA HIS A 116 3.02 2.42 -8.74
C HIS A 116 4.18 3.22 -9.34
N TRP A 117 5.40 2.73 -9.17
CA TRP A 117 6.57 3.34 -9.80
C TRP A 117 6.47 3.34 -11.33
N GLY A 118 6.08 2.21 -11.93
CA GLY A 118 5.83 2.11 -13.38
C GLY A 118 4.76 3.09 -13.86
N MET A 119 3.67 3.24 -13.11
CA MET A 119 2.61 4.21 -13.41
C MET A 119 3.10 5.66 -13.30
N SER A 120 3.94 5.97 -12.31
CA SER A 120 4.58 7.29 -12.21
C SER A 120 5.37 7.62 -13.48
N ARG A 121 6.16 6.66 -13.98
CA ARG A 121 6.92 6.81 -15.24
C ARG A 121 5.99 6.96 -16.44
N ALA A 122 4.98 6.10 -16.56
CA ALA A 122 4.04 6.14 -17.68
C ALA A 122 3.28 7.48 -17.77
N TRP A 123 2.90 8.08 -16.64
CA TRP A 123 2.30 9.40 -16.61
C TRP A 123 3.29 10.51 -16.99
N ALA A 124 4.55 10.42 -16.53
CA ALA A 124 5.60 11.37 -16.91
C ALA A 124 5.86 11.37 -18.43
N GLU A 125 5.86 10.20 -19.06
CA GLU A 125 6.00 10.04 -20.52
C GLU A 125 4.85 10.67 -21.31
N GLN A 126 3.66 10.79 -20.70
CA GLN A 126 2.52 11.52 -21.30
C GLN A 126 2.61 13.04 -21.11
N GLY A 127 3.71 13.55 -20.56
CA GLY A 127 3.91 14.98 -20.28
C GLY A 127 3.09 15.52 -19.10
N VAL A 128 2.48 14.65 -18.31
CA VAL A 128 1.74 15.04 -17.10
C VAL A 128 2.73 15.19 -15.95
N ARG A 129 2.67 16.32 -15.24
CA ARG A 129 3.51 16.65 -14.09
C ARG A 129 2.69 16.72 -12.80
#